data_6c2edbbe635e31f84a3698800f8465f0
#
_entry.id   6c2edbbe635e31f84a3698800f8465f0
#
_cell.length_a   1.000
_cell.length_b   1.000
_cell.length_c   1.000
_cell.angle_alpha   90.00
_cell.angle_beta   90.00
_cell.angle_gamma   90.00
#
_symmetry.space_group_name_H-M   'P 1'
#
loop_
_entity.id
_entity.type
_entity.pdbx_description
1 polymer ?
#
loop_
_entity_poly.entity_id
_entity_poly.type
_entity_poly.pdbx_seq_one_letter_code
_entity_poly.pdbx_strand_id
1 'polypeptide(L)'
;MTRAIATRAVTDQPSAAGPRGFPVRAFAVDDSSAQLTWRDLDPGPLRVRVSDVGIDRTFEVTRDPGAAVVEGLAPGATTTLEITLPDATTPMSLDVRTVPRLPGEELTRLATIGDMHLGARAFGHRATIVESPEPDVLHPVRCTRAALAEIDEWGAEHLLVKGDITNHGLTDEWRAYASLVAEAPCPVHALPGNHDRGRRVGRANLSPEQAAPAFGLSLALPMTVLDVPGARVVLADSTLAGRNLGSVTSIADDLVDAVAEADRDRSVLVALHHQLQPRVAPEGWPFGVPRAESTSLVDRLAAAHPRVLVTGGHTHRHRRWERRGVVVTQVGSVKDYPGVWAGYVVSEGGIRQVVRRVSAPDCLRWTDFTRRAALGAWRFVGPGLLPDRCFDLRIA
;
A
#
# COMPACT_ATOMS: atom_id res chain seq x y z
N MET A 1 -38.96 -13.13 1.48
CA MET A 1 -38.22 -13.03 2.77
C MET A 1 -36.74 -13.19 2.46
N THR A 2 -36.06 -12.09 2.18
CA THR A 2 -34.63 -12.07 1.84
C THR A 2 -33.87 -11.91 3.16
N ARG A 3 -33.22 -12.99 3.62
CA ARG A 3 -32.33 -12.92 4.78
C ARG A 3 -31.19 -11.95 4.44
N ALA A 4 -31.10 -10.86 5.18
CA ALA A 4 -29.92 -9.98 5.17
C ALA A 4 -28.72 -10.82 5.62
N ILE A 5 -27.78 -11.04 4.70
CA ILE A 5 -26.47 -11.64 4.99
C ILE A 5 -25.71 -10.56 5.76
N ALA A 6 -25.62 -10.73 7.07
CA ALA A 6 -24.81 -9.90 7.92
C ALA A 6 -23.33 -10.23 7.65
N THR A 7 -22.63 -9.34 7.01
CA THR A 7 -21.17 -9.38 6.89
C THR A 7 -20.60 -9.35 8.31
N ARG A 8 -20.10 -10.48 8.80
CA ARG A 8 -19.44 -10.55 10.10
C ARG A 8 -18.07 -9.89 9.94
N ALA A 9 -17.88 -8.78 10.63
CA ALA A 9 -16.59 -8.15 10.76
C ALA A 9 -15.53 -9.14 11.25
N VAL A 10 -14.38 -9.05 10.63
CA VAL A 10 -13.14 -9.80 10.82
C VAL A 10 -12.85 -10.06 12.30
N THR A 11 -13.07 -11.29 12.78
CA THR A 11 -12.72 -11.70 14.14
C THR A 11 -11.24 -12.10 14.29
N ASP A 12 -10.54 -12.34 13.17
CA ASP A 12 -9.16 -12.84 13.16
C ASP A 12 -8.22 -11.79 12.54
N GLN A 13 -7.92 -10.73 13.29
CA GLN A 13 -6.94 -9.74 12.86
C GLN A 13 -5.52 -10.16 13.25
N PRO A 14 -4.51 -9.89 12.40
CA PRO A 14 -3.12 -10.12 12.76
C PRO A 14 -2.74 -9.20 13.93
N SER A 15 -1.91 -9.71 14.81
CA SER A 15 -1.37 -8.93 15.92
C SER A 15 0.09 -9.28 16.17
N ALA A 16 0.80 -8.36 16.82
CA ALA A 16 2.14 -8.59 17.29
C ALA A 16 2.35 -7.88 18.62
N ALA A 17 2.93 -8.58 19.59
CA ALA A 17 3.21 -8.06 20.91
C ALA A 17 4.61 -8.46 21.35
N GLY A 18 5.42 -7.48 21.76
CA GLY A 18 6.77 -7.65 22.28
C GLY A 18 7.03 -6.71 23.46
N PRO A 19 8.15 -6.85 24.14
CA PRO A 19 8.53 -6.00 25.26
C PRO A 19 8.53 -4.51 24.88
N ARG A 20 8.22 -3.65 25.86
CA ARG A 20 8.32 -2.20 25.66
C ARG A 20 9.75 -1.81 25.35
N GLY A 21 9.94 -0.98 24.31
CA GLY A 21 11.26 -0.54 23.87
C GLY A 21 12.03 -1.56 23.02
N PHE A 22 11.44 -2.73 22.73
CA PHE A 22 12.08 -3.71 21.87
C PHE A 22 12.33 -3.11 20.47
N PRO A 23 13.58 -3.17 19.97
CA PRO A 23 13.94 -2.49 18.73
C PRO A 23 13.42 -3.17 17.47
N VAL A 24 13.02 -4.44 17.55
CA VAL A 24 12.44 -5.22 16.44
C VAL A 24 10.92 -5.25 16.55
N ARG A 25 10.23 -5.05 15.44
CA ARG A 25 8.76 -5.04 15.38
C ARG A 25 8.26 -5.76 14.16
N ALA A 26 7.11 -6.42 14.26
CA ALA A 26 6.38 -6.91 13.10
C ALA A 26 5.71 -5.73 12.38
N PHE A 27 6.07 -5.52 11.13
CA PHE A 27 5.48 -4.50 10.26
C PHE A 27 4.30 -5.04 9.47
N ALA A 28 4.44 -6.23 8.89
CA ALA A 28 3.37 -6.93 8.19
C ALA A 28 3.25 -8.35 8.74
N VAL A 29 2.05 -8.90 8.69
CA VAL A 29 1.76 -10.29 9.08
C VAL A 29 0.66 -10.80 8.16
N ASP A 30 0.90 -11.93 7.51
CA ASP A 30 -0.11 -12.66 6.74
C ASP A 30 -0.44 -14.02 7.37
N ASP A 31 -0.82 -15.02 6.60
CA ASP A 31 -1.13 -16.34 7.13
C ASP A 31 0.10 -17.23 7.36
N SER A 32 1.21 -16.93 6.72
CA SER A 32 2.38 -17.79 6.74
C SER A 32 3.69 -17.04 6.91
N SER A 33 3.63 -15.70 7.00
CA SER A 33 4.83 -14.87 7.14
C SER A 33 4.63 -13.66 8.04
N ALA A 34 5.76 -13.12 8.54
CA ALA A 34 5.85 -11.85 9.22
C ALA A 34 7.05 -11.06 8.71
N GLN A 35 6.83 -9.83 8.29
CA GLN A 35 7.92 -8.90 8.01
C GLN A 35 8.32 -8.21 9.31
N LEU A 36 9.57 -8.44 9.71
CA LEU A 36 10.22 -7.76 10.84
C LEU A 36 10.90 -6.49 10.34
N THR A 37 10.90 -5.47 11.16
CA THR A 37 11.64 -4.23 10.93
C THR A 37 12.39 -3.83 12.19
N TRP A 38 13.57 -3.30 12.01
CA TRP A 38 14.42 -2.82 13.11
C TRP A 38 15.11 -1.52 12.75
N ARG A 39 15.66 -0.87 13.78
CA ARG A 39 16.40 0.36 13.66
C ARG A 39 17.34 0.55 14.85
N ASP A 40 18.46 1.20 14.58
CA ASP A 40 19.45 1.56 15.62
C ASP A 40 19.97 0.32 16.38
N LEU A 41 20.15 -0.81 15.68
CA LEU A 41 20.86 -1.98 16.18
C LEU A 41 22.34 -1.88 15.86
N ASP A 42 23.18 -2.48 16.71
CA ASP A 42 24.58 -2.67 16.39
C ASP A 42 24.76 -3.62 15.19
N PRO A 43 25.79 -3.43 14.37
CA PRO A 43 26.07 -4.33 13.24
C PRO A 43 26.35 -5.75 13.72
N GLY A 44 25.82 -6.73 12.99
CA GLY A 44 26.05 -8.15 13.28
C GLY A 44 24.82 -9.01 13.00
N PRO A 45 24.85 -10.28 13.40
CA PRO A 45 23.77 -11.23 13.12
C PRO A 45 22.56 -11.01 14.02
N LEU A 46 21.39 -10.78 13.40
CA LEU A 46 20.08 -10.85 14.05
C LEU A 46 19.52 -12.26 13.83
N ARG A 47 19.46 -13.06 14.87
CA ARG A 47 18.96 -14.43 14.78
C ARG A 47 17.48 -14.48 15.18
N VAL A 48 16.67 -15.15 14.36
CA VAL A 48 15.24 -15.40 14.62
C VAL A 48 15.00 -16.90 14.61
N ARG A 49 14.49 -17.42 15.73
CA ARG A 49 14.12 -18.82 15.88
C ARG A 49 12.64 -18.95 16.16
N VAL A 50 12.03 -19.99 15.60
CA VAL A 50 10.67 -20.42 15.91
C VAL A 50 10.73 -21.91 16.15
N SER A 51 10.73 -22.30 17.41
CA SER A 51 10.99 -23.68 17.82
C SER A 51 9.88 -24.62 17.35
N ASP A 52 8.62 -24.19 17.41
CA ASP A 52 7.45 -25.02 17.11
C ASP A 52 7.37 -25.49 15.65
N VAL A 53 7.97 -24.72 14.73
CA VAL A 53 7.98 -25.01 13.28
C VAL A 53 9.37 -25.21 12.70
N GLY A 54 10.40 -25.23 13.56
CA GLY A 54 11.79 -25.51 13.18
C GLY A 54 12.46 -24.39 12.35
N ILE A 55 11.97 -23.16 12.44
CA ILE A 55 12.59 -22.02 11.73
C ILE A 55 13.81 -21.54 12.52
N ASP A 56 14.94 -21.40 11.83
CA ASP A 56 16.16 -20.76 12.33
C ASP A 56 16.74 -19.92 11.19
N ARG A 57 16.66 -18.59 11.31
CA ARG A 57 17.11 -17.62 10.31
C ARG A 57 18.06 -16.62 10.93
N THR A 58 19.07 -16.23 10.17
CA THR A 58 19.98 -15.16 10.55
C THR A 58 19.95 -14.08 9.48
N PHE A 59 19.75 -12.84 9.91
CA PHE A 59 19.77 -11.65 9.07
C PHE A 59 20.96 -10.79 9.46
N GLU A 60 21.67 -10.28 8.47
CA GLU A 60 22.78 -9.35 8.73
C GLU A 60 22.23 -7.95 9.00
N VAL A 61 22.51 -7.44 10.20
CA VAL A 61 22.19 -6.07 10.57
C VAL A 61 23.37 -5.19 10.22
N THR A 62 23.09 -4.12 9.48
CA THR A 62 23.97 -2.97 9.34
C THR A 62 23.51 -1.89 10.34
N ARG A 63 24.25 -0.78 10.49
CA ARG A 63 23.78 0.35 11.33
C ARG A 63 22.56 1.08 10.77
N ASP A 64 22.17 0.73 9.57
CA ASP A 64 20.99 1.26 8.89
C ASP A 64 19.72 0.56 9.39
N PRO A 65 18.55 1.21 9.25
CA PRO A 65 17.29 0.52 9.48
C PRO A 65 17.18 -0.70 8.57
N GLY A 66 16.61 -1.78 9.08
CA GLY A 66 16.46 -3.02 8.36
C GLY A 66 15.04 -3.52 8.31
N ALA A 67 14.79 -4.43 7.35
CA ALA A 67 13.56 -5.19 7.23
C ALA A 67 13.89 -6.58 6.66
N ALA A 68 13.19 -7.60 7.15
CA ALA A 68 13.31 -8.97 6.63
C ALA A 68 12.01 -9.73 6.83
N VAL A 69 11.77 -10.73 6.00
CA VAL A 69 10.58 -11.58 6.08
C VAL A 69 10.95 -12.93 6.70
N VAL A 70 10.18 -13.33 7.70
CA VAL A 70 10.20 -14.68 8.29
C VAL A 70 9.01 -15.43 7.73
N GLU A 71 9.28 -16.47 6.97
CA GLU A 71 8.28 -17.31 6.31
C GLU A 71 8.12 -18.66 7.01
N GLY A 72 7.05 -19.40 6.67
CA GLY A 72 6.79 -20.73 7.19
C GLY A 72 6.07 -20.74 8.54
N LEU A 73 5.47 -19.62 8.93
CA LEU A 73 4.62 -19.56 10.14
C LEU A 73 3.34 -20.34 9.96
N ALA A 74 2.80 -20.90 11.05
CA ALA A 74 1.55 -21.62 11.03
C ALA A 74 0.35 -20.66 10.86
N PRO A 75 -0.60 -20.93 9.92
CA PRO A 75 -1.76 -20.08 9.72
C PRO A 75 -2.73 -20.09 10.90
N GLY A 76 -3.28 -18.91 11.23
CA GLY A 76 -4.27 -18.74 12.30
C GLY A 76 -3.74 -18.97 13.71
N ALA A 77 -2.44 -19.04 13.87
CA ALA A 77 -1.77 -19.36 15.13
C ALA A 77 -1.07 -18.14 15.75
N THR A 78 -0.88 -18.18 17.05
CA THR A 78 0.06 -17.29 17.73
C THR A 78 1.39 -18.02 17.85
N THR A 79 2.44 -17.42 17.29
CA THR A 79 3.78 -17.98 17.25
C THR A 79 4.73 -17.03 17.97
N THR A 80 5.55 -17.57 18.85
CA THR A 80 6.61 -16.80 19.53
C THR A 80 7.89 -16.85 18.69
N LEU A 81 8.33 -15.68 18.22
CA LEU A 81 9.64 -15.50 17.62
C LEU A 81 10.66 -15.21 18.72
N GLU A 82 11.65 -16.08 18.88
CA GLU A 82 12.80 -15.86 19.74
C GLU A 82 13.86 -15.08 18.94
N ILE A 83 14.09 -13.83 19.31
CA ILE A 83 14.96 -12.91 18.58
C ILE A 83 16.20 -12.60 19.41
N THR A 84 17.36 -12.99 18.92
CA THR A 84 18.66 -12.64 19.50
C THR A 84 19.26 -11.48 18.73
N LEU A 85 19.47 -10.36 19.41
CA LEU A 85 20.09 -9.16 18.84
C LEU A 85 21.60 -9.38 18.66
N PRO A 86 22.27 -8.59 17.78
CA PRO A 86 23.69 -8.75 17.50
C PRO A 86 24.61 -8.69 18.73
N ASP A 87 24.27 -7.85 19.69
CA ASP A 87 25.01 -7.58 20.92
C ASP A 87 24.52 -8.40 22.14
N ALA A 88 23.48 -9.24 21.95
CA ALA A 88 22.84 -9.98 23.04
C ALA A 88 23.13 -11.48 22.96
N THR A 89 23.23 -12.10 24.14
CA THR A 89 23.36 -13.56 24.28
C THR A 89 22.04 -14.24 24.61
N THR A 90 21.07 -13.45 25.12
CA THR A 90 19.76 -13.96 25.54
C THR A 90 18.70 -13.52 24.53
N PRO A 91 17.87 -14.44 24.00
CA PRO A 91 16.81 -14.08 23.09
C PRO A 91 15.71 -13.30 23.81
N MET A 92 15.04 -12.43 23.05
CA MET A 92 13.82 -11.76 23.45
C MET A 92 12.64 -12.32 22.64
N SER A 93 11.46 -12.38 23.25
CA SER A 93 10.28 -12.93 22.61
C SER A 93 9.44 -11.85 21.95
N LEU A 94 9.00 -12.13 20.72
CA LEU A 94 8.00 -11.37 19.99
C LEU A 94 6.88 -12.31 19.58
N ASP A 95 5.70 -12.15 20.17
CA ASP A 95 4.53 -12.93 19.78
C ASP A 95 3.90 -12.33 18.52
N VAL A 96 3.68 -13.17 17.53
CA VAL A 96 3.04 -12.81 16.26
C VAL A 96 1.84 -13.73 16.05
N ARG A 97 0.67 -13.15 15.84
CA ARG A 97 -0.53 -13.88 15.45
C ARG A 97 -0.77 -13.73 13.96
N THR A 98 -0.62 -14.81 13.23
CA THR A 98 -0.98 -14.91 11.82
C THR A 98 -2.49 -14.97 11.64
N VAL A 99 -2.97 -14.60 10.44
CA VAL A 99 -4.38 -14.81 10.08
C VAL A 99 -4.58 -16.24 9.56
N PRO A 100 -5.78 -16.83 9.68
CA PRO A 100 -6.10 -18.10 9.03
C PRO A 100 -5.99 -17.97 7.50
N ARG A 101 -5.68 -19.05 6.80
CA ARG A 101 -5.74 -19.06 5.34
C ARG A 101 -7.11 -18.62 4.85
N LEU A 102 -7.15 -17.91 3.73
CA LEU A 102 -8.40 -17.69 3.03
C LEU A 102 -8.95 -19.02 2.55
N PRO A 103 -10.28 -19.25 2.62
CA PRO A 103 -10.89 -20.46 2.11
C PRO A 103 -10.69 -20.61 0.59
N GLY A 104 -10.63 -21.84 0.12
CA GLY A 104 -10.49 -22.19 -1.29
C GLY A 104 -9.09 -21.98 -1.84
N GLU A 105 -8.98 -22.02 -3.16
CA GLU A 105 -7.72 -21.85 -3.87
C GLU A 105 -7.34 -20.40 -4.01
N GLU A 106 -6.04 -20.13 -4.04
CA GLU A 106 -5.49 -18.84 -4.46
C GLU A 106 -5.62 -18.74 -5.98
N LEU A 107 -6.21 -17.63 -6.47
CA LEU A 107 -6.57 -17.45 -7.87
C LEU A 107 -5.64 -16.46 -8.59
N THR A 108 -5.23 -15.39 -7.92
CA THR A 108 -4.26 -14.42 -8.49
C THR A 108 -3.66 -13.54 -7.39
N ARG A 109 -2.51 -12.96 -7.68
CA ARG A 109 -1.84 -11.95 -6.86
C ARG A 109 -1.76 -10.62 -7.59
N LEU A 110 -2.23 -9.58 -6.93
CA LEU A 110 -2.12 -8.21 -7.41
C LEU A 110 -1.19 -7.42 -6.49
N ALA A 111 -0.39 -6.53 -7.05
CA ALA A 111 0.39 -5.60 -6.25
C ALA A 111 -0.05 -4.16 -6.49
N THR A 112 0.14 -3.28 -5.50
CA THR A 112 -0.06 -1.84 -5.68
C THR A 112 1.11 -1.04 -5.14
N ILE A 113 1.47 0.01 -5.87
CA ILE A 113 2.32 1.11 -5.42
C ILE A 113 1.60 2.43 -5.68
N GLY A 114 2.05 3.50 -5.04
CA GLY A 114 1.51 4.83 -5.29
C GLY A 114 2.41 5.91 -4.73
N ASP A 115 2.08 7.16 -5.05
CA ASP A 115 2.75 8.34 -4.48
C ASP A 115 4.27 8.28 -4.70
N MET A 116 4.68 7.91 -5.93
CA MET A 116 6.08 7.80 -6.32
C MET A 116 6.74 9.17 -6.41
N HIS A 117 6.01 10.19 -6.92
CA HIS A 117 6.51 11.55 -7.12
C HIS A 117 7.87 11.57 -7.80
N LEU A 118 8.00 10.90 -8.94
CA LEU A 118 9.24 10.89 -9.71
C LEU A 118 9.71 12.33 -9.96
N GLY A 119 10.99 12.59 -9.70
CA GLY A 119 11.57 13.95 -9.72
C GLY A 119 11.61 14.66 -8.37
N ALA A 120 10.93 14.15 -7.33
CA ALA A 120 11.02 14.74 -5.99
C ALA A 120 12.39 14.49 -5.37
N ARG A 121 12.87 15.51 -4.60
CA ARG A 121 14.14 15.47 -3.85
C ARG A 121 13.93 15.60 -2.35
N ALA A 122 12.69 15.89 -1.94
CA ALA A 122 12.34 16.18 -0.57
C ALA A 122 11.01 15.55 -0.18
N PHE A 123 10.74 15.46 1.12
CA PHE A 123 9.45 15.08 1.65
C PHE A 123 9.04 16.00 2.81
N GLY A 124 7.76 16.32 2.89
CA GLY A 124 7.19 17.11 3.97
C GLY A 124 6.38 18.30 3.48
N HIS A 125 5.94 19.11 4.43
CA HIS A 125 5.10 20.29 4.16
C HIS A 125 5.77 21.56 4.68
N ARG A 126 5.99 22.54 3.80
CA ARG A 126 6.56 23.87 4.10
C ARG A 126 7.69 23.82 5.14
N ALA A 127 7.49 24.43 6.32
CA ALA A 127 8.52 24.54 7.36
C ALA A 127 9.01 23.19 7.95
N THR A 128 8.45 22.07 7.53
CA THR A 128 8.81 20.72 8.01
C THR A 128 9.35 19.81 6.90
N ILE A 129 9.78 20.39 5.78
CA ILE A 129 10.41 19.67 4.68
C ILE A 129 11.72 19.06 5.17
N VAL A 130 11.93 17.80 4.83
CA VAL A 130 13.18 17.07 5.03
C VAL A 130 13.82 16.79 3.68
N GLU A 131 15.11 17.07 3.58
CA GLU A 131 15.95 16.81 2.42
C GLU A 131 17.21 16.07 2.85
N SER A 132 17.76 15.31 1.95
CA SER A 132 19.06 14.65 2.12
C SER A 132 19.81 14.70 0.79
N PRO A 133 21.15 14.75 0.81
CA PRO A 133 21.93 14.60 -0.41
C PRO A 133 21.51 13.32 -1.15
N GLU A 134 21.31 13.45 -2.45
CA GLU A 134 20.92 12.35 -3.32
C GLU A 134 22.12 11.87 -4.11
N PRO A 135 22.28 10.56 -4.30
CA PRO A 135 23.18 10.01 -5.32
C PRO A 135 22.62 10.35 -6.72
N ASP A 136 23.30 9.89 -7.76
CA ASP A 136 22.93 10.15 -9.17
C ASP A 136 21.48 9.74 -9.49
N VAL A 137 21.01 8.66 -8.87
CA VAL A 137 19.61 8.20 -9.02
C VAL A 137 18.78 8.63 -7.81
N LEU A 138 17.75 9.42 -8.05
CA LEU A 138 16.86 9.94 -6.99
C LEU A 138 16.13 8.82 -6.24
N HIS A 139 15.85 9.07 -4.95
CA HIS A 139 15.13 8.11 -4.09
C HIS A 139 13.78 7.64 -4.66
N PRO A 140 12.95 8.43 -5.34
CA PRO A 140 11.71 7.91 -5.93
C PRO A 140 11.96 6.77 -6.92
N VAL A 141 12.98 6.89 -7.76
CA VAL A 141 13.35 5.85 -8.74
C VAL A 141 13.93 4.63 -8.02
N ARG A 142 14.86 4.84 -7.06
CA ARG A 142 15.45 3.72 -6.30
C ARG A 142 14.42 2.93 -5.52
N CYS A 143 13.53 3.63 -4.78
CA CYS A 143 12.50 2.97 -3.99
C CYS A 143 11.47 2.24 -4.86
N THR A 144 11.07 2.84 -5.99
CA THR A 144 10.16 2.17 -6.92
C THR A 144 10.81 0.93 -7.53
N ARG A 145 12.06 1.02 -8.00
CA ARG A 145 12.79 -0.14 -8.56
C ARG A 145 12.96 -1.26 -7.54
N ALA A 146 13.28 -0.92 -6.30
CA ALA A 146 13.37 -1.91 -5.23
C ALA A 146 12.01 -2.57 -4.93
N ALA A 147 10.93 -1.80 -4.93
CA ALA A 147 9.58 -2.34 -4.78
C ALA A 147 9.21 -3.28 -5.93
N LEU A 148 9.56 -2.93 -7.18
CA LEU A 148 9.32 -3.80 -8.34
C LEU A 148 10.03 -5.14 -8.20
N ALA A 149 11.28 -5.15 -7.72
CA ALA A 149 12.02 -6.39 -7.48
C ALA A 149 11.37 -7.27 -6.39
N GLU A 150 10.89 -6.66 -5.29
CA GLU A 150 10.18 -7.40 -4.24
C GLU A 150 8.80 -7.90 -4.70
N ILE A 151 8.13 -7.14 -5.57
CA ILE A 151 6.84 -7.51 -6.19
C ILE A 151 7.02 -8.71 -7.13
N ASP A 152 8.13 -8.73 -7.89
CA ASP A 152 8.52 -9.86 -8.74
C ASP A 152 8.76 -11.12 -7.90
N GLU A 153 9.60 -11.02 -6.87
CA GLU A 153 9.89 -12.13 -5.94
C GLU A 153 8.61 -12.64 -5.25
N TRP A 154 7.67 -11.75 -4.94
CA TRP A 154 6.39 -12.11 -4.36
C TRP A 154 5.44 -12.80 -5.35
N GLY A 155 5.70 -12.70 -6.65
CA GLY A 155 4.95 -13.34 -7.72
C GLY A 155 3.64 -12.63 -8.07
N ALA A 156 3.62 -11.30 -8.10
CA ALA A 156 2.46 -10.54 -8.55
C ALA A 156 2.22 -10.72 -10.06
N GLU A 157 0.97 -10.91 -10.45
CA GLU A 157 0.56 -11.08 -11.84
C GLU A 157 0.13 -9.75 -12.49
N HIS A 158 -0.25 -8.76 -11.68
CA HIS A 158 -0.58 -7.41 -12.12
C HIS A 158 -0.10 -6.37 -11.11
N LEU A 159 0.37 -5.24 -11.61
CA LEU A 159 0.74 -4.08 -10.80
C LEU A 159 -0.22 -2.92 -11.05
N LEU A 160 -0.82 -2.40 -9.98
CA LEU A 160 -1.68 -1.23 -10.01
C LEU A 160 -0.92 -0.02 -9.43
N VAL A 161 -0.80 1.05 -10.20
CA VAL A 161 -0.17 2.30 -9.76
C VAL A 161 -1.24 3.32 -9.44
N LYS A 162 -1.31 3.74 -8.15
CA LYS A 162 -2.41 4.54 -7.61
C LYS A 162 -2.14 6.04 -7.59
N GLY A 163 -1.60 6.57 -8.68
CA GLY A 163 -1.41 8.00 -8.89
C GLY A 163 -0.22 8.63 -8.16
N ASP A 164 -0.09 9.93 -8.33
CA ASP A 164 1.08 10.73 -7.97
C ASP A 164 2.37 10.05 -8.45
N ILE A 165 2.33 9.67 -9.74
CA ILE A 165 3.42 9.04 -10.47
C ILE A 165 4.59 10.03 -10.56
N THR A 166 4.28 11.23 -11.03
CA THR A 166 5.21 12.32 -11.21
C THR A 166 5.09 13.34 -10.07
N ASN A 167 6.11 14.16 -9.87
CA ASN A 167 6.05 15.23 -8.89
C ASN A 167 5.42 16.51 -9.44
N HIS A 168 5.50 16.71 -10.76
CA HIS A 168 5.02 17.92 -11.42
C HIS A 168 4.49 17.72 -12.84
N GLY A 169 4.35 16.48 -13.33
CA GLY A 169 3.95 16.19 -14.69
C GLY A 169 5.02 16.54 -15.74
N LEU A 170 6.30 16.66 -15.36
CA LEU A 170 7.34 17.00 -16.31
C LEU A 170 7.63 15.84 -17.28
N THR A 171 8.02 16.17 -18.51
CA THR A 171 8.38 15.20 -19.54
C THR A 171 9.42 14.20 -19.06
N ASP A 172 10.44 14.65 -18.33
CA ASP A 172 11.49 13.78 -17.79
C ASP A 172 10.99 12.87 -16.67
N GLU A 173 10.03 13.33 -15.87
CA GLU A 173 9.37 12.52 -14.83
C GLU A 173 8.52 11.41 -15.46
N TRP A 174 7.77 11.72 -16.52
CA TRP A 174 7.02 10.72 -17.29
C TRP A 174 7.93 9.73 -18.02
N ARG A 175 9.07 10.21 -18.56
CA ARG A 175 10.08 9.31 -19.17
C ARG A 175 10.67 8.35 -18.14
N ALA A 176 10.97 8.84 -16.92
CA ALA A 176 11.43 7.98 -15.83
C ALA A 176 10.38 6.92 -15.46
N TYR A 177 9.10 7.29 -15.47
CA TYR A 177 8.01 6.34 -15.25
C TYR A 177 7.94 5.29 -16.35
N ALA A 178 8.00 5.69 -17.62
CA ALA A 178 8.00 4.76 -18.73
C ALA A 178 9.16 3.74 -18.67
N SER A 179 10.34 4.20 -18.21
CA SER A 179 11.48 3.30 -18.00
C SER A 179 11.19 2.28 -16.87
N LEU A 180 10.58 2.70 -15.77
CA LEU A 180 10.20 1.80 -14.68
C LEU A 180 9.09 0.81 -15.08
N VAL A 181 8.12 1.24 -15.91
CA VAL A 181 7.09 0.34 -16.47
C VAL A 181 7.73 -0.73 -17.34
N ALA A 182 8.75 -0.37 -18.12
CA ALA A 182 9.49 -1.34 -18.96
C ALA A 182 10.33 -2.34 -18.11
N GLU A 183 10.69 -1.99 -16.88
CA GLU A 183 11.38 -2.86 -15.93
C GLU A 183 10.40 -3.69 -15.08
N ALA A 184 9.08 -3.41 -15.15
CA ALA A 184 8.10 -4.10 -14.31
C ALA A 184 7.96 -5.58 -14.68
N PRO A 185 7.81 -6.48 -13.67
CA PRO A 185 7.77 -7.93 -13.90
C PRO A 185 6.45 -8.42 -14.49
N CYS A 186 5.40 -7.60 -14.44
CA CYS A 186 4.05 -7.94 -14.85
C CYS A 186 3.34 -6.73 -15.47
N PRO A 187 2.16 -6.93 -16.12
CA PRO A 187 1.39 -5.83 -16.68
C PRO A 187 1.09 -4.73 -15.66
N VAL A 188 1.32 -3.46 -16.06
CA VAL A 188 1.12 -2.28 -15.23
C VAL A 188 -0.13 -1.54 -15.67
N HIS A 189 -1.03 -1.30 -14.72
CA HIS A 189 -2.23 -0.49 -14.88
C HIS A 189 -2.15 0.69 -13.92
N ALA A 190 -2.26 1.90 -14.42
CA ALA A 190 -2.12 3.09 -13.59
C ALA A 190 -3.33 4.00 -13.66
N LEU A 191 -3.50 4.80 -12.63
CA LEU A 191 -4.41 5.93 -12.62
C LEU A 191 -3.65 7.19 -12.21
N PRO A 192 -4.08 8.39 -12.62
CA PRO A 192 -3.37 9.61 -12.27
C PRO A 192 -3.66 10.05 -10.84
N GLY A 193 -2.69 10.81 -10.26
CA GLY A 193 -2.86 11.59 -9.05
C GLY A 193 -2.86 13.09 -9.32
N ASN A 194 -3.06 13.89 -8.29
CA ASN A 194 -3.14 15.35 -8.44
C ASN A 194 -1.81 15.99 -8.86
N HIS A 195 -0.67 15.39 -8.53
CA HIS A 195 0.65 15.85 -8.97
C HIS A 195 0.90 15.60 -10.46
N ASP A 196 0.29 14.58 -11.04
CA ASP A 196 0.41 14.23 -12.46
C ASP A 196 -0.25 15.26 -13.38
N ARG A 197 -1.19 16.06 -12.86
CA ARG A 197 -1.87 17.11 -13.62
C ARG A 197 -1.15 18.45 -13.64
N GLY A 198 0.09 18.50 -13.17
CA GLY A 198 1.05 19.60 -13.29
C GLY A 198 0.53 20.97 -12.87
N ARG A 199 1.24 21.64 -11.93
CA ARG A 199 0.89 22.99 -11.44
C ARG A 199 1.89 24.08 -11.81
N ARG A 200 3.03 23.73 -12.39
CA ARG A 200 4.07 24.72 -12.68
C ARG A 200 3.88 25.32 -14.06
N VAL A 201 3.45 26.57 -14.07
CA VAL A 201 3.44 27.42 -15.28
C VAL A 201 4.87 27.59 -15.79
N GLY A 202 5.10 27.43 -17.08
CA GLY A 202 6.38 27.76 -17.73
C GLY A 202 7.40 26.61 -17.88
N ARG A 203 7.03 25.35 -17.57
CA ARG A 203 7.82 24.17 -17.90
C ARG A 203 7.04 23.24 -18.86
N ALA A 204 7.76 22.40 -19.59
CA ALA A 204 7.15 21.40 -20.48
C ALA A 204 6.46 20.31 -19.64
N ASN A 205 5.26 20.60 -19.15
CA ASN A 205 4.42 19.67 -18.42
C ASN A 205 3.51 18.94 -19.42
N LEU A 206 3.36 17.64 -19.24
CA LEU A 206 2.36 16.84 -19.94
C LEU A 206 1.26 16.45 -18.95
N SER A 207 0.01 16.64 -19.36
CA SER A 207 -1.10 16.02 -18.63
C SER A 207 -1.09 14.50 -18.81
N PRO A 208 -1.78 13.72 -17.95
CA PRO A 208 -1.93 12.27 -18.14
C PRO A 208 -2.44 11.90 -19.54
N GLU A 209 -3.40 12.68 -20.08
CA GLU A 209 -3.97 12.47 -21.42
C GLU A 209 -2.94 12.68 -22.55
N GLN A 210 -1.95 13.53 -22.32
CA GLN A 210 -0.84 13.75 -23.25
C GLN A 210 0.30 12.74 -23.06
N ALA A 211 0.60 12.41 -21.79
CA ALA A 211 1.68 11.49 -21.47
C ALA A 211 1.37 10.04 -21.88
N ALA A 212 0.13 9.59 -21.71
CA ALA A 212 -0.27 8.23 -22.04
C ALA A 212 0.11 7.86 -23.50
N PRO A 213 -0.33 8.57 -24.54
CA PRO A 213 0.05 8.25 -25.91
C PRO A 213 1.54 8.56 -26.22
N ALA A 214 2.12 9.60 -25.60
CA ALA A 214 3.51 10.00 -25.86
C ALA A 214 4.53 8.96 -25.39
N PHE A 215 4.20 8.19 -24.36
CA PHE A 215 5.10 7.18 -23.77
C PHE A 215 4.53 5.77 -23.82
N GLY A 216 3.38 5.52 -24.47
CA GLY A 216 2.76 4.20 -24.55
C GLY A 216 2.30 3.66 -23.18
N LEU A 217 1.81 4.53 -22.31
CA LEU A 217 1.40 4.18 -20.94
C LEU A 217 -0.08 3.79 -20.87
N SER A 218 -0.40 2.78 -20.06
CA SER A 218 -1.77 2.41 -19.72
C SER A 218 -2.23 3.21 -18.51
N LEU A 219 -3.00 4.28 -18.76
CA LEU A 219 -3.60 5.13 -17.71
C LEU A 219 -5.12 5.05 -17.76
N ALA A 220 -5.75 4.87 -16.60
CA ALA A 220 -7.20 4.94 -16.44
C ALA A 220 -7.68 6.40 -16.58
N LEU A 221 -8.31 6.72 -17.72
CA LEU A 221 -8.76 8.05 -18.10
C LEU A 221 -10.13 7.98 -18.79
N PRO A 222 -11.26 8.15 -18.07
CA PRO A 222 -11.36 8.36 -16.62
C PRO A 222 -11.36 7.05 -15.82
N MET A 223 -11.57 5.90 -16.45
CA MET A 223 -11.70 4.61 -15.77
C MET A 223 -11.19 3.46 -16.64
N THR A 224 -10.68 2.42 -16.00
CA THR A 224 -10.33 1.14 -16.62
C THR A 224 -10.85 0.00 -15.76
N VAL A 225 -11.50 -0.98 -16.38
CA VAL A 225 -11.94 -2.21 -15.74
C VAL A 225 -11.07 -3.36 -16.21
N LEU A 226 -10.61 -4.17 -15.27
CA LEU A 226 -9.79 -5.35 -15.50
C LEU A 226 -10.43 -6.53 -14.77
N ASP A 227 -10.79 -7.58 -15.51
CA ASP A 227 -11.21 -8.85 -14.92
C ASP A 227 -10.00 -9.78 -14.80
N VAL A 228 -9.73 -10.22 -13.57
CA VAL A 228 -8.68 -11.18 -13.25
C VAL A 228 -9.29 -12.41 -12.56
N PRO A 229 -8.61 -13.55 -12.47
CA PRO A 229 -9.14 -14.70 -11.74
C PRO A 229 -9.60 -14.31 -10.32
N GLY A 230 -10.89 -14.55 -10.02
CA GLY A 230 -11.51 -14.30 -8.71
C GLY A 230 -11.83 -12.84 -8.37
N ALA A 231 -11.43 -11.86 -9.20
CA ALA A 231 -11.73 -10.47 -8.91
C ALA A 231 -12.00 -9.62 -10.16
N ARG A 232 -12.80 -8.56 -9.97
CA ARG A 232 -12.86 -7.42 -10.87
C ARG A 232 -12.11 -6.26 -10.24
N VAL A 233 -11.21 -5.64 -11.00
CA VAL A 233 -10.43 -4.47 -10.60
C VAL A 233 -10.93 -3.25 -11.38
N VAL A 234 -11.28 -2.19 -10.68
CA VAL A 234 -11.74 -0.93 -11.29
C VAL A 234 -10.77 0.18 -10.86
N LEU A 235 -10.00 0.70 -11.82
CA LEU A 235 -9.16 1.89 -11.61
C LEU A 235 -9.94 3.11 -12.08
N ALA A 236 -10.07 4.13 -11.23
CA ALA A 236 -10.85 5.32 -11.58
C ALA A 236 -10.13 6.61 -11.19
N ASP A 237 -10.13 7.58 -12.10
CA ASP A 237 -9.49 8.89 -11.90
C ASP A 237 -10.35 9.78 -11.01
N SER A 238 -9.88 10.04 -9.81
CA SER A 238 -10.51 10.95 -8.83
C SER A 238 -9.93 12.35 -8.85
N THR A 239 -9.08 12.70 -9.82
CA THR A 239 -8.37 13.99 -9.84
C THR A 239 -9.25 15.12 -10.37
N LEU A 240 -9.02 16.31 -9.86
CA LEU A 240 -9.57 17.57 -10.36
C LEU A 240 -8.44 18.45 -10.85
N ALA A 241 -8.56 18.98 -12.07
CA ALA A 241 -7.53 19.83 -12.65
C ALA A 241 -7.19 21.01 -11.73
N GLY A 242 -5.89 21.18 -11.43
CA GLY A 242 -5.38 22.25 -10.58
C GLY A 242 -5.75 22.16 -9.08
N ARG A 243 -6.28 21.07 -8.61
CA ARG A 243 -6.68 20.87 -7.20
C ARG A 243 -5.91 19.74 -6.52
N ASN A 244 -5.74 19.85 -5.18
CA ASN A 244 -5.17 18.77 -4.37
C ASN A 244 -6.23 17.85 -3.80
N LEU A 245 -7.48 18.26 -3.78
CA LEU A 245 -8.61 17.43 -3.37
C LEU A 245 -9.14 16.65 -4.58
N GLY A 246 -9.69 15.49 -4.31
CA GLY A 246 -10.36 14.66 -5.32
C GLY A 246 -11.87 14.84 -5.35
N SER A 247 -12.49 14.30 -6.39
CA SER A 247 -13.94 14.13 -6.50
C SER A 247 -14.24 12.83 -7.24
N VAL A 248 -15.37 12.24 -6.91
CA VAL A 248 -15.90 11.08 -7.62
C VAL A 248 -17.22 11.37 -8.31
N THR A 249 -17.72 12.63 -8.24
CA THR A 249 -19.03 12.99 -8.73
C THR A 249 -19.23 12.66 -10.21
N SER A 250 -18.23 12.94 -11.05
CA SER A 250 -18.31 12.72 -12.50
C SER A 250 -18.18 11.26 -12.94
N ILE A 251 -17.66 10.39 -12.07
CA ILE A 251 -17.39 8.98 -12.38
C ILE A 251 -18.22 8.01 -11.53
N ALA A 252 -19.01 8.53 -10.58
CA ALA A 252 -19.68 7.69 -9.59
C ALA A 252 -20.70 6.73 -10.20
N ASP A 253 -21.43 7.15 -11.22
CA ASP A 253 -22.43 6.30 -11.88
C ASP A 253 -21.74 5.16 -12.63
N ASP A 254 -20.79 5.47 -13.51
CA ASP A 254 -20.03 4.49 -14.27
C ASP A 254 -19.25 3.52 -13.34
N LEU A 255 -18.71 4.05 -12.24
CA LEU A 255 -17.99 3.24 -11.25
C LEU A 255 -18.93 2.24 -10.53
N VAL A 256 -20.12 2.69 -10.14
CA VAL A 256 -21.12 1.81 -9.51
C VAL A 256 -21.62 0.77 -10.48
N ASP A 257 -21.85 1.14 -11.74
CA ASP A 257 -22.30 0.22 -12.79
C ASP A 257 -21.22 -0.83 -13.08
N ALA A 258 -19.96 -0.43 -13.22
CA ALA A 258 -18.83 -1.35 -13.38
C ALA A 258 -18.70 -2.36 -12.21
N VAL A 259 -18.98 -1.91 -10.98
CA VAL A 259 -19.00 -2.78 -9.79
C VAL A 259 -20.21 -3.69 -9.77
N ALA A 260 -21.39 -3.23 -10.20
CA ALA A 260 -22.61 -4.02 -10.24
C ALA A 260 -22.57 -5.15 -11.29
N GLU A 261 -21.81 -4.96 -12.37
CA GLU A 261 -21.58 -5.95 -13.42
C GLU A 261 -20.66 -7.12 -12.99
N ALA A 262 -19.99 -7.00 -11.86
CA ALA A 262 -19.16 -8.10 -11.36
C ALA A 262 -20.03 -9.28 -10.90
N ASP A 263 -19.59 -10.49 -11.21
CA ASP A 263 -20.21 -11.71 -10.70
C ASP A 263 -20.22 -11.70 -9.16
N ARG A 264 -21.33 -12.13 -8.56
CA ARG A 264 -21.52 -12.08 -7.10
C ARG A 264 -20.56 -12.92 -6.29
N ASP A 265 -19.93 -13.90 -6.89
CA ASP A 265 -18.93 -14.80 -6.29
C ASP A 265 -17.51 -14.23 -6.41
N ARG A 266 -17.29 -13.20 -7.20
CA ARG A 266 -16.02 -12.49 -7.30
C ARG A 266 -15.88 -11.42 -6.22
N SER A 267 -14.66 -11.06 -5.93
CA SER A 267 -14.35 -9.85 -5.16
C SER A 267 -14.18 -8.65 -6.09
N VAL A 268 -14.45 -7.45 -5.60
CA VAL A 268 -14.24 -6.21 -6.37
C VAL A 268 -13.20 -5.34 -5.66
N LEU A 269 -12.13 -4.99 -6.38
CA LEU A 269 -11.10 -4.06 -5.94
C LEU A 269 -11.22 -2.75 -6.70
N VAL A 270 -11.64 -1.68 -6.03
CA VAL A 270 -11.68 -0.33 -6.59
C VAL A 270 -10.43 0.43 -6.18
N ALA A 271 -9.67 0.93 -7.15
CA ALA A 271 -8.49 1.75 -6.93
C ALA A 271 -8.76 3.22 -7.29
N LEU A 272 -8.49 4.12 -6.36
CA LEU A 272 -8.55 5.57 -6.52
C LEU A 272 -7.22 6.17 -6.06
N HIS A 273 -6.89 7.40 -6.51
CA HIS A 273 -5.76 8.10 -5.91
C HIS A 273 -6.17 8.74 -4.57
N HIS A 274 -7.20 9.58 -4.59
CA HIS A 274 -7.65 10.29 -3.40
C HIS A 274 -8.42 9.36 -2.46
N GLN A 275 -8.10 9.43 -1.17
CA GLN A 275 -8.81 8.67 -0.14
C GLN A 275 -10.27 9.11 -0.02
N LEU A 276 -11.16 8.15 0.18
CA LEU A 276 -12.52 8.40 0.62
C LEU A 276 -12.53 8.71 2.13
N GLN A 277 -13.26 9.76 2.54
CA GLN A 277 -13.25 10.27 3.92
C GLN A 277 -14.53 9.88 4.67
N PRO A 278 -14.44 9.17 5.82
CA PRO A 278 -15.62 8.76 6.58
C PRO A 278 -16.20 9.89 7.44
N ARG A 279 -15.42 10.92 7.76
CA ARG A 279 -15.75 11.98 8.73
C ARG A 279 -15.62 13.38 8.14
N VAL A 280 -16.34 14.35 8.73
CA VAL A 280 -16.24 15.78 8.35
C VAL A 280 -14.93 16.39 8.82
N ALA A 281 -14.52 16.07 10.06
CA ALA A 281 -13.23 16.51 10.55
C ALA A 281 -12.15 15.90 9.64
N PRO A 282 -11.24 16.71 9.13
CA PRO A 282 -10.20 16.19 8.28
C PRO A 282 -9.48 15.09 9.06
N GLU A 283 -9.40 13.91 8.48
CA GLU A 283 -8.45 12.92 8.96
C GLU A 283 -7.02 13.44 8.72
N GLY A 284 -6.87 14.73 8.81
CA GLY A 284 -5.69 15.49 8.52
C GLY A 284 -5.60 15.93 7.07
N TRP A 285 -4.59 16.68 6.82
CA TRP A 285 -4.09 17.09 5.54
C TRP A 285 -3.27 15.93 4.91
N PRO A 286 -3.31 15.69 3.60
CA PRO A 286 -4.10 16.39 2.58
C PRO A 286 -5.56 15.94 2.53
N PHE A 287 -6.42 16.80 1.94
CA PHE A 287 -7.83 16.50 1.78
C PHE A 287 -8.05 15.55 0.60
N GLY A 288 -8.79 14.47 0.83
CA GLY A 288 -9.23 13.53 -0.21
C GLY A 288 -10.55 13.91 -0.87
N VAL A 289 -11.34 12.91 -1.18
CA VAL A 289 -12.72 13.09 -1.68
C VAL A 289 -13.60 13.62 -0.55
N PRO A 290 -14.45 14.66 -0.77
CA PRO A 290 -15.34 15.19 0.26
C PRO A 290 -16.19 14.10 0.91
N ARG A 291 -16.48 14.25 2.22
CA ARG A 291 -17.24 13.25 2.98
C ARG A 291 -18.58 12.89 2.35
N ALA A 292 -19.33 13.87 1.87
CA ALA A 292 -20.66 13.62 1.28
C ALA A 292 -20.55 12.72 0.04
N GLU A 293 -19.60 13.00 -0.85
CA GLU A 293 -19.31 12.17 -2.01
C GLU A 293 -18.79 10.79 -1.58
N SER A 294 -17.85 10.75 -0.62
CA SER A 294 -17.27 9.50 -0.11
C SER A 294 -18.32 8.56 0.47
N THR A 295 -19.19 9.07 1.34
CA THR A 295 -20.23 8.25 1.99
C THR A 295 -21.32 7.83 1.02
N SER A 296 -21.70 8.70 0.08
CA SER A 296 -22.65 8.38 -0.98
C SER A 296 -22.11 7.27 -1.89
N LEU A 297 -20.86 7.40 -2.35
CA LEU A 297 -20.24 6.37 -3.18
C LEU A 297 -20.17 5.03 -2.44
N VAL A 298 -19.68 5.01 -1.20
CA VAL A 298 -19.55 3.76 -0.42
C VAL A 298 -20.92 3.11 -0.19
N ASP A 299 -21.97 3.88 0.10
CA ASP A 299 -23.33 3.35 0.26
C ASP A 299 -23.88 2.74 -1.04
N ARG A 300 -23.58 3.35 -2.18
CA ARG A 300 -23.95 2.85 -3.51
C ARG A 300 -23.18 1.59 -3.87
N LEU A 301 -21.86 1.55 -3.62
CA LEU A 301 -21.04 0.37 -3.84
C LEU A 301 -21.50 -0.82 -2.99
N ALA A 302 -21.88 -0.57 -1.72
CA ALA A 302 -22.45 -1.59 -0.84
C ALA A 302 -23.79 -2.15 -1.36
N ALA A 303 -24.58 -1.32 -2.03
CA ALA A 303 -25.84 -1.76 -2.65
C ALA A 303 -25.59 -2.53 -3.96
N ALA A 304 -24.55 -2.15 -4.71
CA ALA A 304 -24.21 -2.74 -6.00
C ALA A 304 -23.59 -4.15 -5.83
N HIS A 305 -22.66 -4.31 -4.90
CA HIS A 305 -21.93 -5.59 -4.75
C HIS A 305 -21.55 -5.88 -3.28
N PRO A 306 -21.68 -7.16 -2.82
CA PRO A 306 -21.45 -7.52 -1.42
C PRO A 306 -19.96 -7.55 -0.99
N ARG A 307 -19.01 -7.53 -1.92
CA ARG A 307 -17.59 -7.78 -1.68
C ARG A 307 -16.73 -6.72 -2.33
N VAL A 308 -16.74 -5.51 -1.77
CA VAL A 308 -15.99 -4.38 -2.31
C VAL A 308 -14.91 -3.94 -1.35
N LEU A 309 -13.68 -3.88 -1.87
CA LEU A 309 -12.52 -3.26 -1.24
C LEU A 309 -12.12 -2.02 -2.05
N VAL A 310 -12.10 -0.86 -1.42
CA VAL A 310 -11.60 0.38 -2.03
C VAL A 310 -10.21 0.68 -1.50
N THR A 311 -9.24 0.90 -2.38
CA THR A 311 -7.87 1.25 -2.01
C THR A 311 -7.46 2.62 -2.57
N GLY A 312 -6.85 3.45 -1.74
CA GLY A 312 -6.36 4.77 -2.12
C GLY A 312 -4.89 5.01 -1.78
N GLY A 313 -4.35 6.16 -2.20
CA GLY A 313 -3.02 6.69 -1.87
C GLY A 313 -3.10 8.08 -1.25
N HIS A 314 -2.39 9.06 -1.85
CA HIS A 314 -2.46 10.50 -1.61
C HIS A 314 -1.99 10.98 -0.23
N THR A 315 -2.36 10.29 0.84
CA THR A 315 -2.04 10.74 2.20
C THR A 315 -0.68 10.27 2.68
N HIS A 316 -0.01 9.39 1.96
CA HIS A 316 1.23 8.69 2.34
C HIS A 316 1.12 7.96 3.70
N ARG A 317 -0.10 7.59 4.12
CA ARG A 317 -0.42 6.97 5.41
C ARG A 317 -1.24 5.71 5.23
N HIS A 318 -1.22 4.85 6.25
CA HIS A 318 -2.12 3.71 6.31
C HIS A 318 -3.31 4.03 7.21
N ARG A 319 -4.50 3.78 6.69
CA ARG A 319 -5.78 3.85 7.41
C ARG A 319 -6.75 2.87 6.80
N ARG A 320 -7.62 2.33 7.66
CA ARG A 320 -8.72 1.48 7.24
C ARG A 320 -10.00 1.91 7.97
N TRP A 321 -11.10 1.85 7.26
CA TRP A 321 -12.43 1.97 7.82
C TRP A 321 -13.41 1.12 7.03
N GLU A 322 -14.57 0.86 7.59
CA GLU A 322 -15.61 0.04 6.99
C GLU A 322 -16.96 0.71 7.11
N ARG A 323 -17.77 0.56 6.09
CA ARG A 323 -19.16 1.02 6.06
C ARG A 323 -20.01 0.10 5.21
N ARG A 324 -21.08 -0.46 5.80
CA ARG A 324 -22.02 -1.39 5.14
C ARG A 324 -21.33 -2.56 4.43
N GLY A 325 -20.27 -3.08 4.99
CA GLY A 325 -19.51 -4.19 4.42
C GLY A 325 -18.47 -3.79 3.36
N VAL A 326 -18.46 -2.55 2.88
CA VAL A 326 -17.37 -2.04 2.04
C VAL A 326 -16.18 -1.67 2.93
N VAL A 327 -15.04 -2.25 2.65
CA VAL A 327 -13.78 -1.89 3.30
C VAL A 327 -13.08 -0.81 2.47
N VAL A 328 -12.66 0.26 3.12
CA VAL A 328 -11.90 1.35 2.51
C VAL A 328 -10.55 1.46 3.18
N THR A 329 -9.48 1.42 2.38
CA THR A 329 -8.11 1.47 2.87
C THR A 329 -7.30 2.56 2.16
N GLN A 330 -6.29 3.05 2.85
CA GLN A 330 -5.25 3.92 2.31
C GLN A 330 -3.92 3.22 2.49
N VAL A 331 -3.10 3.23 1.45
CA VAL A 331 -1.75 2.66 1.47
C VAL A 331 -0.74 3.78 1.32
N GLY A 332 0.31 3.74 2.12
CA GLY A 332 1.36 4.75 2.12
C GLY A 332 2.19 4.79 0.83
N SER A 333 3.03 5.80 0.72
CA SER A 333 3.93 6.02 -0.41
C SER A 333 5.05 4.98 -0.48
N VAL A 334 5.50 4.65 -1.69
CA VAL A 334 6.65 3.78 -1.91
C VAL A 334 7.98 4.45 -1.51
N LYS A 335 8.05 5.77 -1.56
CA LYS A 335 9.29 6.53 -1.37
C LYS A 335 9.45 7.25 -0.04
N ASP A 336 8.38 7.41 0.75
CA ASP A 336 8.40 8.10 2.04
C ASP A 336 8.02 7.16 3.16
N TYR A 337 8.45 7.46 4.39
CA TYR A 337 8.18 6.56 5.52
C TYR A 337 6.69 6.21 5.65
N PRO A 338 6.38 4.91 5.74
CA PRO A 338 7.28 3.78 5.92
C PRO A 338 7.99 3.25 4.65
N GLY A 339 7.63 3.69 3.45
CA GLY A 339 8.17 3.21 2.17
C GLY A 339 7.67 1.81 1.86
N VAL A 340 6.55 1.71 1.11
CA VAL A 340 5.79 0.46 1.04
C VAL A 340 5.25 0.16 -0.35
N TRP A 341 4.94 -1.10 -0.53
CA TRP A 341 4.00 -1.61 -1.53
C TRP A 341 2.95 -2.49 -0.84
N ALA A 342 1.82 -2.73 -1.49
CA ALA A 342 0.79 -3.62 -0.96
C ALA A 342 0.52 -4.77 -1.91
N GLY A 343 0.49 -5.99 -1.36
CA GLY A 343 0.04 -7.19 -2.04
C GLY A 343 -1.44 -7.47 -1.73
N TYR A 344 -2.15 -7.97 -2.72
CA TYR A 344 -3.51 -8.47 -2.61
C TYR A 344 -3.55 -9.91 -3.12
N VAL A 345 -3.75 -10.85 -2.20
CA VAL A 345 -4.00 -12.25 -2.54
C VAL A 345 -5.49 -12.42 -2.76
N VAL A 346 -5.88 -12.78 -3.96
CA VAL A 346 -7.27 -13.10 -4.32
C VAL A 346 -7.44 -14.61 -4.27
N SER A 347 -8.42 -15.06 -3.53
CA SER A 347 -8.80 -16.46 -3.45
C SER A 347 -10.31 -16.63 -3.64
N GLU A 348 -10.78 -17.87 -3.77
CA GLU A 348 -12.21 -18.18 -3.77
C GLU A 348 -12.92 -17.63 -2.52
N GLY A 349 -12.22 -17.58 -1.38
CA GLY A 349 -12.72 -17.13 -0.09
C GLY A 349 -12.61 -15.63 0.17
N GLY A 350 -12.10 -14.83 -0.76
CA GLY A 350 -12.01 -13.36 -0.61
C GLY A 350 -10.69 -12.75 -1.05
N ILE A 351 -10.42 -11.54 -0.54
CA ILE A 351 -9.17 -10.82 -0.79
C ILE A 351 -8.45 -10.57 0.54
N ARG A 352 -7.14 -10.84 0.58
CA ARG A 352 -6.22 -10.44 1.64
C ARG A 352 -5.36 -9.29 1.18
N GLN A 353 -5.31 -8.19 1.94
CA GLN A 353 -4.30 -7.16 1.80
C GLN A 353 -3.14 -7.40 2.75
N VAL A 354 -1.91 -7.31 2.25
CA VAL A 354 -0.67 -7.29 3.04
C VAL A 354 0.20 -6.14 2.55
N VAL A 355 0.49 -5.18 3.42
CA VAL A 355 1.38 -4.07 3.10
C VAL A 355 2.77 -4.39 3.62
N ARG A 356 3.77 -4.38 2.76
CA ARG A 356 5.18 -4.65 3.08
C ARG A 356 6.01 -3.38 2.93
N ARG A 357 6.96 -3.21 3.83
CA ARG A 357 7.96 -2.17 3.72
C ARG A 357 9.03 -2.59 2.73
N VAL A 358 9.41 -1.68 1.84
CA VAL A 358 10.56 -1.91 0.93
C VAL A 358 11.82 -2.10 1.75
N SER A 359 12.52 -3.21 1.54
CA SER A 359 13.60 -3.68 2.39
C SER A 359 15.00 -3.29 1.92
N ALA A 360 15.14 -2.78 0.70
CA ALA A 360 16.44 -2.37 0.15
C ALA A 360 17.11 -1.31 1.04
N PRO A 361 18.38 -1.49 1.44
CA PRO A 361 19.05 -0.62 2.41
C PRO A 361 19.03 0.87 2.06
N ASP A 362 19.26 1.20 0.79
CA ASP A 362 19.24 2.61 0.34
C ASP A 362 17.84 3.25 0.45
N CYS A 363 16.80 2.45 0.22
CA CYS A 363 15.42 2.89 0.38
C CYS A 363 15.08 3.04 1.87
N LEU A 364 15.50 2.09 2.69
CA LEU A 364 15.29 2.14 4.14
C LEU A 364 15.95 3.37 4.76
N ARG A 365 17.18 3.72 4.37
CA ARG A 365 17.87 4.94 4.85
C ARG A 365 17.06 6.19 4.57
N TRP A 366 16.61 6.38 3.32
CA TRP A 366 15.82 7.53 2.95
C TRP A 366 14.45 7.54 3.64
N THR A 367 13.70 6.44 3.54
CA THR A 367 12.35 6.37 4.11
C THR A 367 12.38 6.54 5.63
N ASP A 368 13.37 5.98 6.33
CA ASP A 368 13.51 6.20 7.78
C ASP A 368 13.90 7.65 8.12
N PHE A 369 14.72 8.29 7.28
CA PHE A 369 15.03 9.70 7.42
C PHE A 369 13.77 10.57 7.34
N THR A 370 12.81 10.26 6.47
CA THR A 370 11.57 11.02 6.31
C THR A 370 10.62 10.94 7.51
N ARG A 371 10.87 10.05 8.49
CA ARG A 371 10.15 10.04 9.79
C ARG A 371 10.25 11.36 10.54
N ARG A 372 11.26 12.17 10.24
CA ARG A 372 11.48 13.50 10.83
C ARG A 372 10.49 14.55 10.33
N ALA A 373 9.80 14.30 9.23
CA ALA A 373 8.78 15.19 8.70
C ALA A 373 7.68 15.48 9.73
N ALA A 374 7.01 16.61 9.58
CA ALA A 374 6.01 17.13 10.52
C ALA A 374 6.54 17.18 11.97
N LEU A 375 7.77 17.71 12.15
CA LEU A 375 8.46 17.80 13.44
C LEU A 375 8.58 16.42 14.16
N GLY A 376 8.74 15.36 13.40
CA GLY A 376 8.85 13.99 13.88
C GLY A 376 7.53 13.29 14.16
N ALA A 377 6.38 13.93 13.96
CA ALA A 377 5.07 13.29 14.13
C ALA A 377 4.82 12.22 13.06
N TRP A 378 5.45 12.33 11.89
CA TRP A 378 5.26 11.39 10.79
C TRP A 378 5.56 9.94 11.15
N ARG A 379 6.53 9.71 12.05
CA ARG A 379 6.86 8.37 12.58
C ARG A 379 5.69 7.62 13.24
N PHE A 380 4.69 8.36 13.73
CA PHE A 380 3.51 7.78 14.38
C PHE A 380 2.31 7.72 13.43
N VAL A 381 2.21 8.69 12.53
CA VAL A 381 1.03 8.87 11.69
C VAL A 381 1.15 8.06 10.39
N GLY A 382 2.33 7.99 9.80
CA GLY A 382 2.56 7.33 8.51
C GLY A 382 2.26 5.83 8.52
N PRO A 383 2.79 5.03 9.47
CA PRO A 383 2.66 3.57 9.40
C PRO A 383 1.27 3.04 9.74
N GLY A 384 0.37 3.79 10.36
CA GLY A 384 -0.91 3.28 10.82
C GLY A 384 -0.76 2.09 11.78
N LEU A 385 -1.81 1.33 11.99
CA LEU A 385 -1.80 0.12 12.80
C LEU A 385 -1.59 -1.13 11.92
N LEU A 386 -1.16 -2.24 12.51
CA LEU A 386 -1.03 -3.51 11.80
C LEU A 386 -2.34 -3.94 11.12
N PRO A 387 -3.53 -3.84 11.76
CA PRO A 387 -4.81 -4.13 11.09
C PRO A 387 -5.21 -3.14 9.98
N ASP A 388 -4.60 -1.97 9.89
CA ASP A 388 -4.79 -1.06 8.74
C ASP A 388 -4.01 -1.54 7.51
N ARG A 389 -2.89 -2.25 7.75
CA ARG A 389 -1.99 -2.73 6.71
C ARG A 389 -2.29 -4.16 6.25
N CYS A 390 -2.67 -5.02 7.18
CA CYS A 390 -2.86 -6.44 6.93
C CYS A 390 -4.25 -6.86 7.41
N PHE A 391 -5.09 -7.34 6.49
CA PHE A 391 -6.46 -7.76 6.79
C PHE A 391 -7.05 -8.58 5.65
N ASP A 392 -8.14 -9.29 5.95
CA ASP A 392 -8.94 -10.04 5.00
C ASP A 392 -10.30 -9.38 4.77
N LEU A 393 -10.75 -9.34 3.51
CA LEU A 393 -12.14 -9.21 3.12
C LEU A 393 -12.64 -10.61 2.76
N ARG A 394 -13.33 -11.27 3.68
CA ARG A 394 -13.78 -12.66 3.51
C ARG A 394 -15.16 -12.74 2.89
N ILE A 395 -15.38 -13.80 2.15
CA ILE A 395 -16.68 -14.29 1.73
C ILE A 395 -17.37 -14.89 2.95
N ALA A 396 -18.56 -14.39 3.28
CA ALA A 396 -19.37 -14.91 4.38
C ALA A 396 -20.10 -16.20 3.98
#